data_1d9171704e46684e8731e5f122c4db86
#
_entry.id   1d9171704e46684e8731e5f122c4db86
#
_cell.length_a   1.000
_cell.length_b   1.000
_cell.length_c   1.000
_cell.angle_alpha   90.00
_cell.angle_beta   90.00
_cell.angle_gamma   90.00
#
_symmetry.space_group_name_H-M   'P 1'
#
loop_
_entity.id
_entity.type
_entity.pdbx_description
1 polymer ?
#
loop_
_entity_poly.entity_id
_entity_poly.type
_entity_poly.pdbx_seq_one_letter_code
_entity_poly.pdbx_strand_id
1 'polypeptide(L)'
;MRIKILLAVGLLGALSLSASAQEESQGVTPEIYYLMSDFGDGMVWFSDQGPAQGKMNICAEDNSLRYLDKNGQEVVASSIDNVVKVQIDTAVFIRNEGVFYRIYPVSDEMAVAVRRDLDIQRDAQRGAYGGYSRTSSIREYSTLYADGVAYQLAKSQKYPFTVSETCFLYTGGKIVSLSKRTLRKLFPQRKDAIDAYLKSDRSLPDKLSDVQAFLQRLASGETL
;
A
#
# COMPACT_ATOMS: atom_id res chain seq x y z
N MET A 1 5.89 -59.82 52.21
CA MET A 1 6.82 -59.34 51.24
C MET A 1 6.25 -58.02 50.67
N ARG A 2 6.76 -56.86 51.17
CA ARG A 2 6.23 -55.54 50.84
C ARG A 2 7.23 -54.81 49.96
N ILE A 3 6.92 -54.59 48.72
CA ILE A 3 7.69 -53.85 47.76
C ILE A 3 7.40 -52.35 47.93
N LYS A 4 8.44 -51.58 48.32
CA LYS A 4 8.38 -50.13 48.38
C LYS A 4 8.73 -49.58 46.99
N ILE A 5 7.77 -48.86 46.38
CA ILE A 5 7.99 -48.11 45.14
C ILE A 5 8.48 -46.71 45.53
N LEU A 6 9.71 -46.38 45.17
CA LEU A 6 10.29 -45.04 45.27
C LEU A 6 9.75 -44.20 44.08
N LEU A 7 9.03 -43.12 44.37
CA LEU A 7 8.65 -42.10 43.41
C LEU A 7 9.81 -41.09 43.29
N ALA A 8 10.49 -41.10 42.14
CA ALA A 8 11.43 -40.05 41.79
C ALA A 8 10.66 -38.91 41.10
N VAL A 9 10.57 -37.77 41.78
CA VAL A 9 10.02 -36.53 41.18
C VAL A 9 11.13 -35.88 40.41
N GLY A 10 11.09 -36.01 39.09
CA GLY A 10 11.94 -35.29 38.14
C GLY A 10 11.39 -33.89 37.89
N LEU A 11 12.11 -32.89 38.38
CA LEU A 11 11.85 -31.46 38.13
C LEU A 11 12.32 -31.13 36.71
N LEU A 12 11.39 -31.16 35.72
CA LEU A 12 11.67 -30.62 34.36
C LEU A 12 11.58 -29.11 34.40
N GLY A 13 12.71 -28.45 34.44
CA GLY A 13 12.81 -27.02 34.18
C GLY A 13 12.46 -26.72 32.71
N ALA A 14 11.34 -26.08 32.50
CA ALA A 14 10.96 -25.53 31.18
C ALA A 14 11.84 -24.32 30.88
N LEU A 15 12.89 -24.53 30.11
CA LEU A 15 13.60 -23.46 29.40
C LEU A 15 12.68 -22.93 28.31
N SER A 16 11.99 -21.82 28.58
CA SER A 16 11.33 -21.04 27.56
C SER A 16 12.40 -20.37 26.69
N LEU A 17 12.78 -21.02 25.60
CA LEU A 17 13.46 -20.35 24.49
C LEU A 17 12.45 -19.36 23.89
N SER A 18 12.62 -18.08 24.23
CA SER A 18 12.05 -16.99 23.44
C SER A 18 12.74 -16.99 22.08
N ALA A 19 12.16 -17.68 21.12
CA ALA A 19 12.50 -17.52 19.72
C ALA A 19 12.00 -16.12 19.33
N SER A 20 12.89 -15.13 19.41
CA SER A 20 12.74 -13.91 18.65
C SER A 20 12.80 -14.33 17.19
N ALA A 21 11.63 -14.38 16.55
CA ALA A 21 11.54 -14.49 15.11
C ALA A 21 12.27 -13.29 14.51
N GLN A 22 13.50 -13.51 14.09
CA GLN A 22 14.16 -12.61 13.15
C GLN A 22 13.33 -12.73 11.87
N GLU A 23 12.52 -11.70 11.59
CA GLU A 23 12.00 -11.50 10.25
C GLU A 23 13.21 -11.44 9.32
N GLU A 24 13.46 -12.54 8.61
CA GLU A 24 14.38 -12.54 7.48
C GLU A 24 13.89 -11.43 6.55
N SER A 25 14.71 -10.40 6.35
CA SER A 25 14.39 -9.31 5.46
C SER A 25 14.16 -9.88 4.05
N GLN A 26 12.92 -10.13 3.72
CA GLN A 26 12.53 -10.51 2.37
C GLN A 26 12.91 -9.35 1.46
N GLY A 27 13.58 -9.63 0.34
CA GLY A 27 13.86 -8.62 -0.68
C GLY A 27 12.54 -8.07 -1.25
N VAL A 28 12.58 -6.86 -1.77
CA VAL A 28 11.42 -6.27 -2.47
C VAL A 28 11.06 -7.15 -3.66
N THR A 29 9.86 -7.73 -3.63
CA THR A 29 9.33 -8.57 -4.70
C THR A 29 8.50 -7.72 -5.68
N PRO A 30 8.19 -8.21 -6.89
CA PRO A 30 7.30 -7.50 -7.82
C PRO A 30 5.96 -7.11 -7.19
N GLU A 31 5.37 -7.98 -6.35
CA GLU A 31 4.08 -7.74 -5.67
C GLU A 31 4.16 -6.59 -4.65
N ILE A 32 5.37 -6.30 -4.15
CA ILE A 32 5.61 -5.18 -3.24
C ILE A 32 5.92 -3.92 -4.03
N TYR A 33 6.72 -4.06 -5.10
CA TYR A 33 7.23 -2.96 -5.90
C TYR A 33 6.15 -2.30 -6.75
N TYR A 34 5.15 -3.07 -7.20
CA TYR A 34 4.06 -2.59 -8.03
C TYR A 34 2.72 -2.55 -7.29
N LEU A 35 1.78 -1.74 -7.80
CA LEU A 35 0.40 -1.70 -7.28
C LEU A 35 -0.43 -2.90 -7.71
N MET A 36 -0.04 -3.59 -8.80
CA MET A 36 -0.61 -4.86 -9.25
C MET A 36 0.48 -5.93 -9.22
N SER A 37 0.11 -7.20 -9.01
CA SER A 37 1.08 -8.31 -9.00
C SER A 37 1.84 -8.47 -10.31
N ASP A 38 1.16 -8.19 -11.42
CA ASP A 38 1.68 -8.37 -12.78
C ASP A 38 1.34 -7.19 -13.67
N PHE A 39 1.98 -7.11 -14.85
CA PHE A 39 1.61 -6.17 -15.90
C PHE A 39 0.32 -6.65 -16.58
N GLY A 40 -0.79 -5.95 -16.29
CA GLY A 40 -2.12 -6.25 -16.82
C GLY A 40 -2.45 -5.46 -18.08
N ASP A 41 -3.51 -5.89 -18.79
CA ASP A 41 -4.05 -5.13 -19.91
C ASP A 41 -4.69 -3.85 -19.37
N GLY A 42 -4.19 -2.71 -19.84
CA GLY A 42 -4.57 -1.43 -19.29
C GLY A 42 -4.93 -0.37 -20.29
N MET A 43 -5.67 0.62 -19.80
CA MET A 43 -6.04 1.84 -20.53
C MET A 43 -5.73 3.06 -19.68
N VAL A 44 -5.10 4.05 -20.29
CA VAL A 44 -4.74 5.33 -19.67
C VAL A 44 -5.58 6.43 -20.31
N TRP A 45 -6.19 7.26 -19.50
CA TRP A 45 -6.90 8.46 -19.94
C TRP A 45 -6.13 9.70 -19.55
N PHE A 46 -5.98 10.60 -20.49
CA PHE A 46 -5.30 11.87 -20.34
C PHE A 46 -6.32 13.02 -20.37
N SER A 47 -5.91 14.17 -19.81
CA SER A 47 -6.77 15.39 -19.82
C SER A 47 -6.77 16.12 -21.17
N ASP A 48 -5.75 15.91 -22.01
CA ASP A 48 -5.46 16.70 -23.19
C ASP A 48 -5.31 15.90 -24.49
N GLN A 49 -5.41 14.58 -24.42
CA GLN A 49 -5.27 13.69 -25.57
C GLN A 49 -6.16 12.46 -25.46
N GLY A 50 -6.26 11.67 -26.53
CA GLY A 50 -6.97 10.41 -26.53
C GLY A 50 -6.35 9.35 -25.63
N PRO A 51 -7.11 8.31 -25.24
CA PRO A 51 -6.62 7.24 -24.40
C PRO A 51 -5.55 6.40 -25.09
N ALA A 52 -4.63 5.82 -24.30
CA ALA A 52 -3.64 4.86 -24.76
C ALA A 52 -3.86 3.50 -24.09
N GLN A 53 -3.50 2.43 -24.80
CA GLN A 53 -3.64 1.04 -24.33
C GLN A 53 -2.29 0.34 -24.32
N GLY A 54 -2.13 -0.62 -23.41
CA GLY A 54 -0.94 -1.48 -23.35
C GLY A 54 -0.94 -2.35 -22.12
N LYS A 55 0.06 -3.23 -22.03
CA LYS A 55 0.34 -3.94 -20.77
C LYS A 55 1.09 -3.01 -19.85
N MET A 56 0.51 -2.75 -18.67
CA MET A 56 1.05 -1.73 -17.77
C MET A 56 0.93 -2.11 -16.30
N ASN A 57 1.70 -1.41 -15.47
CA ASN A 57 1.62 -1.44 -14.02
C ASN A 57 2.03 -0.06 -13.46
N ILE A 58 1.82 0.17 -12.19
CA ILE A 58 2.22 1.40 -11.50
C ILE A 58 3.24 1.02 -10.42
N CYS A 59 4.38 1.69 -10.43
CA CYS A 59 5.40 1.53 -9.41
C CYS A 59 4.96 2.21 -8.10
N ALA A 60 4.99 1.48 -6.98
CA ALA A 60 4.59 1.99 -5.68
C ALA A 60 5.64 2.90 -5.03
N GLU A 61 6.91 2.81 -5.48
CA GLU A 61 8.01 3.58 -4.93
C GLU A 61 8.04 5.02 -5.43
N ASP A 62 7.89 5.20 -6.75
CA ASP A 62 8.06 6.51 -7.40
C ASP A 62 6.76 7.02 -8.06
N ASN A 63 5.67 6.28 -7.94
CA ASN A 63 4.38 6.56 -8.59
C ASN A 63 4.50 6.73 -10.11
N SER A 64 5.47 6.06 -10.75
CA SER A 64 5.58 6.05 -12.20
C SER A 64 4.65 5.02 -12.84
N LEU A 65 4.09 5.37 -13.98
CA LEU A 65 3.39 4.42 -14.85
C LEU A 65 4.43 3.68 -15.69
N ARG A 66 4.35 2.37 -15.69
CA ARG A 66 5.24 1.47 -16.41
C ARG A 66 4.46 0.64 -17.42
N TYR A 67 5.04 0.38 -18.57
CA TYR A 67 4.41 -0.45 -19.60
C TYR A 67 5.44 -1.37 -20.26
N LEU A 68 4.97 -2.45 -20.87
CA LEU A 68 5.80 -3.34 -21.65
C LEU A 68 5.81 -2.89 -23.12
N ASP A 69 6.99 -2.74 -23.68
CA ASP A 69 7.19 -2.46 -25.10
C ASP A 69 6.89 -3.70 -25.97
N LYS A 70 7.10 -3.58 -27.30
CA LYS A 70 6.89 -4.66 -28.26
C LYS A 70 7.78 -5.90 -28.01
N ASN A 71 8.90 -5.70 -27.33
CA ASN A 71 9.86 -6.76 -26.99
C ASN A 71 9.59 -7.35 -25.57
N GLY A 72 8.55 -6.87 -24.87
CA GLY A 72 8.26 -7.24 -23.50
C GLY A 72 9.20 -6.58 -22.49
N GLN A 73 9.93 -5.52 -22.87
CA GLN A 73 10.80 -4.78 -21.97
C GLN A 73 9.99 -3.73 -21.22
N GLU A 74 10.28 -3.58 -19.93
CA GLU A 74 9.67 -2.55 -19.09
C GLU A 74 10.18 -1.17 -19.46
N VAL A 75 9.26 -0.25 -19.72
CA VAL A 75 9.53 1.15 -20.06
C VAL A 75 8.74 2.06 -19.12
N VAL A 76 9.36 3.15 -18.70
CA VAL A 76 8.69 4.18 -17.89
C VAL A 76 8.01 5.19 -18.80
N ALA A 77 6.74 5.49 -18.54
CA ALA A 77 6.01 6.52 -19.26
C ALA A 77 6.63 7.90 -18.96
N SER A 78 7.12 8.58 -19.99
CA SER A 78 7.85 9.85 -19.87
C SER A 78 6.94 11.05 -19.59
N SER A 79 5.67 10.97 -19.93
CA SER A 79 4.72 12.09 -19.80
C SER A 79 3.45 11.63 -19.11
N ILE A 80 3.47 11.67 -17.78
CA ILE A 80 2.32 11.23 -16.96
C ILE A 80 1.58 12.39 -16.29
N ASP A 81 2.04 13.63 -16.45
CA ASP A 81 1.42 14.78 -15.75
C ASP A 81 -0.03 15.01 -16.17
N ASN A 82 -0.36 14.68 -17.40
CA ASN A 82 -1.71 14.79 -17.98
C ASN A 82 -2.58 13.54 -17.74
N VAL A 83 -2.04 12.49 -17.10
CA VAL A 83 -2.81 11.28 -16.76
C VAL A 83 -3.83 11.62 -15.69
N VAL A 84 -5.09 11.32 -15.95
CA VAL A 84 -6.20 11.53 -14.99
C VAL A 84 -6.70 10.21 -14.42
N LYS A 85 -6.70 9.15 -15.24
CA LYS A 85 -7.19 7.82 -14.84
C LYS A 85 -6.37 6.73 -15.53
N VAL A 86 -6.13 5.64 -14.81
CA VAL A 86 -5.59 4.40 -15.35
C VAL A 86 -6.52 3.26 -14.94
N GLN A 87 -6.80 2.37 -15.85
CA GLN A 87 -7.45 1.09 -15.55
C GLN A 87 -6.49 -0.02 -15.95
N ILE A 88 -6.25 -0.97 -15.04
CA ILE A 88 -5.44 -2.16 -15.29
C ILE A 88 -6.32 -3.34 -14.91
N ASP A 89 -6.66 -4.16 -15.89
CA ASP A 89 -7.67 -5.21 -15.76
C ASP A 89 -8.98 -4.65 -15.16
N THR A 90 -9.35 -5.08 -13.95
CA THR A 90 -10.52 -4.57 -13.22
C THR A 90 -10.20 -3.44 -12.24
N ALA A 91 -8.92 -3.16 -11.97
CA ALA A 91 -8.51 -2.14 -11.03
C ALA A 91 -8.53 -0.75 -11.68
N VAL A 92 -9.11 0.21 -10.98
CA VAL A 92 -9.17 1.62 -11.41
C VAL A 92 -8.28 2.46 -10.49
N PHE A 93 -7.48 3.31 -11.11
CA PHE A 93 -6.59 4.24 -10.43
C PHE A 93 -6.89 5.66 -10.90
N ILE A 94 -6.98 6.60 -9.96
CA ILE A 94 -7.07 8.04 -10.24
C ILE A 94 -5.76 8.68 -9.83
N ARG A 95 -5.22 9.53 -10.70
CA ARG A 95 -4.03 10.32 -10.38
C ARG A 95 -4.43 11.67 -9.81
N ASN A 96 -3.91 12.00 -8.64
CA ASN A 96 -4.12 13.29 -8.00
C ASN A 96 -2.80 13.77 -7.38
N GLU A 97 -2.39 15.01 -7.69
CA GLU A 97 -1.15 15.61 -7.17
C GLU A 97 0.10 14.71 -7.35
N GLY A 98 0.22 14.06 -8.51
CA GLY A 98 1.37 13.21 -8.84
C GLY A 98 1.30 11.77 -8.31
N VAL A 99 0.30 11.42 -7.51
CA VAL A 99 0.16 10.12 -6.84
C VAL A 99 -1.02 9.36 -7.42
N PHE A 100 -0.88 8.03 -7.55
CA PHE A 100 -1.97 7.15 -7.95
C PHE A 100 -2.70 6.59 -6.73
N TYR A 101 -4.03 6.62 -6.78
CA TYR A 101 -4.94 6.09 -5.78
C TYR A 101 -5.79 5.00 -6.40
N ARG A 102 -5.76 3.80 -5.83
CA ARG A 102 -6.66 2.73 -6.24
C ARG A 102 -8.06 2.99 -5.70
N ILE A 103 -9.07 2.86 -6.56
CA ILE A 103 -10.46 3.21 -6.25
C ILE A 103 -11.26 1.95 -5.96
N TYR A 104 -11.93 1.95 -4.82
CA TYR A 104 -12.80 0.89 -4.35
C TYR A 104 -14.21 1.47 -4.15
N PRO A 105 -15.16 1.17 -5.05
CA PRO A 105 -16.53 1.71 -4.98
C PRO A 105 -17.23 1.35 -3.66
N VAL A 106 -17.99 2.30 -3.11
CA VAL A 106 -18.88 2.11 -1.95
C VAL A 106 -20.33 2.35 -2.37
N SER A 107 -20.56 3.38 -3.20
CA SER A 107 -21.84 3.71 -3.82
C SER A 107 -21.59 4.39 -5.17
N ASP A 108 -22.65 4.75 -5.89
CA ASP A 108 -22.54 5.45 -7.18
C ASP A 108 -21.82 6.81 -7.06
N GLU A 109 -21.89 7.46 -5.90
CA GLU A 109 -21.34 8.80 -5.68
C GLU A 109 -20.05 8.81 -4.86
N MET A 110 -19.66 7.67 -4.28
CA MET A 110 -18.57 7.62 -3.31
C MET A 110 -17.76 6.33 -3.43
N ALA A 111 -16.45 6.46 -3.26
CA ALA A 111 -15.52 5.34 -3.19
C ALA A 111 -14.46 5.57 -2.10
N VAL A 112 -13.80 4.50 -1.67
CA VAL A 112 -12.54 4.60 -0.93
C VAL A 112 -11.41 4.68 -1.95
N ALA A 113 -10.55 5.68 -1.79
CA ALA A 113 -9.31 5.82 -2.55
C ALA A 113 -8.15 5.40 -1.66
N VAL A 114 -7.39 4.41 -2.08
CA VAL A 114 -6.25 3.87 -1.31
C VAL A 114 -4.96 4.30 -1.97
N ARG A 115 -4.11 4.98 -1.21
CA ARG A 115 -2.72 5.25 -1.57
C ARG A 115 -1.84 4.19 -0.94
N ARG A 116 -0.99 3.56 -1.74
CA ARG A 116 0.05 2.65 -1.27
C ARG A 116 1.40 3.30 -1.49
N ASP A 117 2.16 3.44 -0.40
CA ASP A 117 3.51 3.99 -0.40
C ASP A 117 4.50 2.86 -0.09
N LEU A 118 5.58 2.79 -0.86
CA LEU A 118 6.71 1.89 -0.64
C LEU A 118 7.95 2.74 -0.37
N ASP A 119 8.50 2.62 0.83
CA ASP A 119 9.77 3.25 1.23
C ASP A 119 10.85 2.16 1.31
N ILE A 120 11.82 2.21 0.40
CA ILE A 120 12.95 1.30 0.35
C ILE A 120 14.17 2.00 0.95
N GLN A 121 14.69 1.46 2.06
CA GLN A 121 15.81 2.03 2.81
C GLN A 121 17.16 1.60 2.19
N ARG A 122 17.50 2.13 1.00
CA ARG A 122 18.75 1.80 0.29
C ARG A 122 20.00 2.30 1.01
N ASP A 123 19.87 3.34 1.82
CA ASP A 123 20.96 3.93 2.60
C ASP A 123 21.25 3.17 3.90
N ALA A 124 20.51 2.11 4.19
CA ALA A 124 20.67 1.36 5.42
C ALA A 124 21.90 0.44 5.32
N GLN A 125 23.02 0.84 5.94
CA GLN A 125 24.18 -0.04 6.11
C GLN A 125 23.95 -0.98 7.28
N ARG A 126 24.28 -2.27 7.07
CA ARG A 126 24.23 -3.28 8.11
C ARG A 126 25.36 -3.03 9.11
N GLY A 127 25.03 -2.60 10.31
CA GLY A 127 25.99 -2.42 11.39
C GLY A 127 26.57 -3.75 11.89
N ALA A 128 27.67 -3.69 12.66
CA ALA A 128 28.40 -4.87 13.17
C ALA A 128 27.54 -5.84 14.00
N TYR A 129 26.42 -5.39 14.53
CA TYR A 129 25.47 -6.20 15.32
C TYR A 129 24.20 -6.58 14.56
N GLY A 130 24.21 -6.50 13.21
CA GLY A 130 23.07 -6.90 12.37
C GLY A 130 21.94 -5.88 12.26
N GLY A 131 22.00 -4.77 12.96
CA GLY A 131 21.05 -3.65 12.81
C GLY A 131 21.38 -2.79 11.58
N TYR A 132 20.35 -2.13 11.00
CA TYR A 132 20.54 -1.19 9.90
C TYR A 132 20.70 0.24 10.43
N SER A 133 21.67 1.01 9.88
CA SER A 133 21.92 2.40 10.23
C SER A 133 21.68 3.32 9.04
N ARG A 134 21.04 4.47 9.27
CA ARG A 134 20.72 5.47 8.24
C ARG A 134 21.83 6.52 8.00
N THR A 135 23.05 6.31 8.45
CA THR A 135 24.11 7.33 8.42
C THR A 135 24.91 7.40 7.12
N SER A 136 24.48 6.78 6.04
CA SER A 136 25.15 6.88 4.74
C SER A 136 24.51 7.95 3.85
N SER A 137 25.33 8.87 3.32
CA SER A 137 24.91 9.94 2.42
C SER A 137 24.94 9.54 0.93
N ILE A 138 25.17 8.27 0.62
CA ILE A 138 25.23 7.78 -0.78
C ILE A 138 23.83 7.34 -1.19
N ARG A 139 23.20 8.10 -2.07
CA ARG A 139 21.98 7.68 -2.76
C ARG A 139 22.33 6.74 -3.88
N GLU A 140 22.07 5.44 -3.70
CA GLU A 140 22.10 4.50 -4.82
C GLU A 140 20.77 4.56 -5.57
N TYR A 141 20.81 4.84 -6.86
CA TYR A 141 19.64 4.77 -7.72
C TYR A 141 19.39 3.29 -8.09
N SER A 142 18.23 2.77 -7.75
CA SER A 142 17.84 1.40 -8.12
C SER A 142 17.45 1.26 -9.58
N THR A 143 17.17 2.37 -10.23
CA THR A 143 16.70 2.41 -11.61
C THR A 143 17.55 3.42 -12.38
N LEU A 144 18.25 2.96 -13.40
CA LEU A 144 18.92 3.81 -14.36
C LEU A 144 17.96 4.03 -15.54
N TYR A 145 17.68 5.27 -15.87
CA TYR A 145 16.93 5.64 -17.05
C TYR A 145 17.90 5.98 -18.17
N ALA A 146 17.93 5.16 -19.21
CA ALA A 146 18.68 5.46 -20.43
C ALA A 146 17.74 5.18 -21.62
N ASP A 147 17.62 6.12 -22.53
CA ASP A 147 16.82 6.04 -23.76
C ASP A 147 15.34 5.67 -23.53
N GLY A 148 14.75 6.10 -22.39
CA GLY A 148 13.38 5.75 -21.99
C GLY A 148 13.21 4.36 -21.42
N VAL A 149 14.27 3.56 -21.31
CA VAL A 149 14.25 2.21 -20.73
C VAL A 149 14.67 2.27 -19.25
N ALA A 150 13.88 1.65 -18.40
CA ALA A 150 14.19 1.50 -16.97
C ALA A 150 15.06 0.27 -16.77
N TYR A 151 16.34 0.47 -16.47
CA TYR A 151 17.22 -0.62 -16.05
C TYR A 151 17.17 -0.75 -14.54
N GLN A 152 16.63 -1.86 -14.02
CA GLN A 152 16.72 -2.15 -12.60
C GLN A 152 18.15 -2.53 -12.23
N LEU A 153 18.84 -1.62 -11.59
CA LEU A 153 20.16 -1.86 -11.02
C LEU A 153 19.97 -2.61 -9.69
N ALA A 154 20.50 -3.83 -9.62
CA ALA A 154 20.57 -4.65 -8.41
C ALA A 154 19.25 -5.28 -7.90
N LYS A 155 18.73 -6.26 -8.63
CA LYS A 155 17.71 -7.21 -8.13
C LYS A 155 18.20 -8.11 -6.98
N SER A 156 19.47 -8.07 -6.60
CA SER A 156 20.08 -9.03 -5.66
C SER A 156 20.32 -8.47 -4.25
N GLN A 157 20.18 -7.16 -4.03
CA GLN A 157 20.37 -6.59 -2.69
C GLN A 157 19.04 -6.56 -1.93
N LYS A 158 19.06 -7.18 -0.74
CA LYS A 158 17.92 -7.13 0.19
C LYS A 158 18.00 -5.84 0.99
N TYR A 159 17.16 -4.88 0.67
CA TYR A 159 17.01 -3.65 1.45
C TYR A 159 15.82 -3.77 2.40
N PRO A 160 15.90 -3.19 3.60
CA PRO A 160 14.72 -2.99 4.43
C PRO A 160 13.71 -2.10 3.68
N PHE A 161 12.46 -2.41 3.80
CA PHE A 161 11.39 -1.62 3.21
C PHE A 161 10.19 -1.52 4.14
N THR A 162 9.40 -0.49 3.94
CA THR A 162 8.11 -0.31 4.62
C THR A 162 7.03 -0.09 3.58
N VAL A 163 5.95 -0.85 3.66
CA VAL A 163 4.74 -0.64 2.88
C VAL A 163 3.69 -0.05 3.79
N SER A 164 3.07 1.05 3.37
CA SER A 164 1.93 1.63 4.06
C SER A 164 0.77 1.88 3.10
N GLU A 165 -0.45 1.65 3.58
CA GLU A 165 -1.67 1.96 2.86
C GLU A 165 -2.47 3.00 3.64
N THR A 166 -2.91 4.04 2.95
CA THR A 166 -3.71 5.11 3.55
C THR A 166 -5.02 5.26 2.79
N CYS A 167 -6.13 5.21 3.54
CA CYS A 167 -7.47 5.37 2.99
C CYS A 167 -7.89 6.84 2.95
N PHE A 168 -8.46 7.22 1.82
CA PHE A 168 -9.08 8.52 1.56
C PHE A 168 -10.51 8.31 1.04
N LEU A 169 -11.28 9.39 0.97
CA LEU A 169 -12.58 9.40 0.28
C LEU A 169 -12.42 9.93 -1.14
N TYR A 170 -13.03 9.25 -2.10
CA TYR A 170 -13.22 9.76 -3.45
C TYR A 170 -14.70 10.08 -3.65
N THR A 171 -15.01 11.37 -3.86
CA THR A 171 -16.38 11.84 -4.05
C THR A 171 -16.39 13.14 -4.87
N GLY A 172 -17.37 13.30 -5.74
CA GLY A 172 -17.45 14.47 -6.62
C GLY A 172 -16.20 14.70 -7.47
N GLY A 173 -15.50 13.64 -7.89
CA GLY A 173 -14.27 13.72 -8.67
C GLY A 173 -13.04 14.16 -7.88
N LYS A 174 -13.11 14.21 -6.54
CA LYS A 174 -12.02 14.68 -5.67
C LYS A 174 -11.63 13.63 -4.63
N ILE A 175 -10.34 13.58 -4.33
CA ILE A 175 -9.80 12.79 -3.23
C ILE A 175 -9.67 13.72 -2.02
N VAL A 176 -10.28 13.33 -0.91
CA VAL A 176 -10.29 14.10 0.34
C VAL A 176 -9.94 13.20 1.52
N SER A 177 -9.32 13.76 2.55
CA SER A 177 -8.94 12.98 3.74
C SER A 177 -10.14 12.42 4.47
N LEU A 178 -10.03 11.17 4.93
CA LEU A 178 -11.00 10.55 5.83
C LEU A 178 -10.85 11.19 7.21
N SER A 179 -11.73 12.13 7.54
CA SER A 179 -11.70 12.87 8.80
C SER A 179 -13.10 13.15 9.33
N LYS A 180 -13.22 13.36 10.64
CA LYS A 180 -14.48 13.77 11.28
C LYS A 180 -15.12 14.97 10.57
N ARG A 181 -14.31 15.97 10.22
CA ARG A 181 -14.77 17.18 9.53
C ARG A 181 -15.35 16.86 8.15
N THR A 182 -14.65 16.04 7.38
CA THR A 182 -15.08 15.62 6.05
C THR A 182 -16.36 14.82 6.11
N LEU A 183 -16.44 13.82 7.01
CA LEU A 183 -17.62 13.00 7.20
C LEU A 183 -18.85 13.81 7.61
N ARG A 184 -18.72 14.75 8.55
CA ARG A 184 -19.82 15.63 8.96
C ARG A 184 -20.31 16.57 7.85
N LYS A 185 -19.42 16.91 6.90
CA LYS A 185 -19.79 17.72 5.73
C LYS A 185 -20.53 16.88 4.67
N LEU A 186 -20.09 15.65 4.44
CA LEU A 186 -20.68 14.74 3.45
C LEU A 186 -22.00 14.12 3.94
N PHE A 187 -22.09 13.87 5.26
CA PHE A 187 -23.26 13.26 5.89
C PHE A 187 -23.85 14.19 6.97
N PRO A 188 -24.42 15.35 6.59
CA PRO A 188 -24.90 16.33 7.55
C PRO A 188 -26.02 15.80 8.46
N GLN A 189 -26.85 14.88 7.95
CA GLN A 189 -27.92 14.20 8.69
C GLN A 189 -27.42 13.12 9.68
N ARG A 190 -26.13 12.75 9.60
CA ARG A 190 -25.51 11.70 10.45
C ARG A 190 -24.49 12.26 11.44
N LYS A 191 -24.46 13.58 11.64
CA LYS A 191 -23.47 14.24 12.52
C LYS A 191 -23.44 13.65 13.93
N ASP A 192 -24.61 13.42 14.51
CA ASP A 192 -24.71 12.92 15.87
C ASP A 192 -24.23 11.47 15.99
N ALA A 193 -24.52 10.63 14.98
CA ALA A 193 -24.03 9.27 14.92
C ALA A 193 -22.50 9.20 14.78
N ILE A 194 -21.93 10.06 13.91
CA ILE A 194 -20.47 10.21 13.74
C ILE A 194 -19.82 10.66 15.04
N ASP A 195 -20.42 11.64 15.72
CA ASP A 195 -19.91 12.16 16.99
C ASP A 195 -20.01 11.12 18.12
N ALA A 196 -21.09 10.36 18.19
CA ALA A 196 -21.28 9.28 19.17
C ALA A 196 -20.24 8.17 18.92
N TYR A 197 -20.05 7.76 17.66
CA TYR A 197 -19.03 6.76 17.30
C TYR A 197 -17.63 7.15 17.77
N LEU A 198 -17.22 8.40 17.52
CA LEU A 198 -15.89 8.90 17.88
C LEU A 198 -15.74 9.23 19.37
N LYS A 199 -16.84 9.49 20.10
CA LYS A 199 -16.81 9.69 21.57
C LYS A 199 -16.61 8.42 22.36
N SER A 200 -16.91 7.25 21.79
CA SER A 200 -16.72 5.94 22.42
C SER A 200 -15.26 5.44 22.37
N ASP A 201 -14.27 6.33 22.32
CA ASP A 201 -12.84 6.07 22.17
C ASP A 201 -12.48 5.29 20.88
N ARG A 202 -13.37 5.29 19.90
CA ARG A 202 -13.09 4.69 18.60
C ARG A 202 -12.41 5.69 17.69
N SER A 203 -11.27 5.33 17.15
CA SER A 203 -10.66 6.03 16.02
C SER A 203 -11.47 5.75 14.74
N LEU A 204 -11.31 6.59 13.73
CA LEU A 204 -11.77 6.25 12.39
C LEU A 204 -11.06 4.97 11.91
N PRO A 205 -11.76 4.10 11.18
CA PRO A 205 -11.13 2.91 10.63
C PRO A 205 -10.05 3.31 9.62
N ASP A 206 -8.98 2.54 9.57
CA ASP A 206 -7.81 2.73 8.70
C ASP A 206 -7.64 1.62 7.66
N LYS A 207 -8.16 0.40 7.95
CA LYS A 207 -8.12 -0.71 7.00
C LYS A 207 -9.23 -0.57 5.97
N LEU A 208 -8.91 -0.88 4.71
CA LEU A 208 -9.85 -0.76 3.58
C LEU A 208 -11.22 -1.40 3.85
N SER A 209 -11.26 -2.66 4.32
CA SER A 209 -12.51 -3.37 4.61
C SER A 209 -13.38 -2.63 5.62
N ASP A 210 -12.75 -2.12 6.67
CA ASP A 210 -13.44 -1.47 7.78
C ASP A 210 -13.93 -0.07 7.37
N VAL A 211 -13.12 0.65 6.57
CA VAL A 211 -13.51 1.94 5.96
C VAL A 211 -14.69 1.75 5.02
N GLN A 212 -14.68 0.73 4.15
CA GLN A 212 -15.80 0.45 3.27
C GLN A 212 -17.07 0.14 4.05
N ALA A 213 -17.00 -0.76 5.04
CA ALA A 213 -18.14 -1.11 5.87
C ALA A 213 -18.69 0.10 6.67
N PHE A 214 -17.81 0.92 7.22
CA PHE A 214 -18.17 2.14 7.93
C PHE A 214 -18.90 3.15 7.02
N LEU A 215 -18.39 3.38 5.82
CA LEU A 215 -19.01 4.29 4.86
C LEU A 215 -20.34 3.76 4.32
N GLN A 216 -20.46 2.45 4.10
CA GLN A 216 -21.72 1.82 3.72
C GLN A 216 -22.80 2.02 4.78
N ARG A 217 -22.49 1.82 6.07
CA ARG A 217 -23.42 2.09 7.19
C ARG A 217 -23.80 3.57 7.30
N LEU A 218 -22.84 4.47 7.04
CA LEU A 218 -23.16 5.91 6.99
C LEU A 218 -24.12 6.24 5.85
N ALA A 219 -23.93 5.66 4.67
CA ALA A 219 -24.78 5.89 3.51
C ALA A 219 -26.16 5.26 3.64
N SER A 220 -26.24 4.02 4.17
CA SER A 220 -27.51 3.31 4.37
C SER A 220 -28.35 3.82 5.55
N GLY A 221 -27.77 4.61 6.43
CA GLY A 221 -28.45 5.08 7.65
C GLY A 221 -28.43 4.09 8.83
N GLU A 222 -27.68 2.99 8.71
CA GLU A 222 -27.51 1.99 9.77
C GLU A 222 -26.73 2.53 10.99
N THR A 223 -26.82 1.80 12.11
CA THR A 223 -26.03 2.12 13.32
C THR A 223 -24.53 1.89 13.06
N LEU A 224 -23.69 2.83 13.51
CA LEU A 224 -22.23 2.78 13.40
C LEU A 224 -21.58 1.91 14.49
#